data_1068c5dbbd72d01a395437f255191da2
#
_entry.id   1068c5dbbd72d01a395437f255191da2
#
_cell.length_a   1.000
_cell.length_b   1.000
_cell.length_c   1.000
_cell.angle_alpha   90.00
_cell.angle_beta   90.00
_cell.angle_gamma   90.00
#
_symmetry.space_group_name_H-M   'P 1'
#
loop_
_entity.id
_entity.type
_entity.pdbx_description
1 polymer ?
#
loop_
_entity_poly.entity_id
_entity_poly.type
_entity_poly.pdbx_seq_one_letter_code
_entity_poly.pdbx_strand_id
1 'polypeptide(L)'
;AIINMSSVVGLMGNIGQANYAASKAGLIGFTKSVAREVANRNIRVNAIAPGMIESDMTAVLSDKVKDAMLAQIPMKEFGQAEQVADLTVFLAGQDYLTGQVVAIDGGLSM
;
A
#
# COMPACT_ATOMS: atom_id res chain seq x y z
N ALA A 1 7.57 -2.39 16.16
CA ALA A 1 7.49 -2.27 14.70
C ALA A 1 6.83 -0.96 14.31
N ILE A 2 7.27 -0.40 13.20
CA ILE A 2 6.64 0.77 12.57
C ILE A 2 6.18 0.33 11.18
N ILE A 3 4.91 0.61 10.87
CA ILE A 3 4.34 0.27 9.56
C ILE A 3 3.74 1.54 8.97
N ASN A 4 4.28 1.96 7.83
CA ASN A 4 3.84 3.14 7.12
C ASN A 4 2.86 2.76 6.01
N MET A 5 1.77 3.50 5.90
CA MET A 5 0.79 3.29 4.84
C MET A 5 1.12 4.16 3.64
N SER A 6 1.72 3.54 2.62
CA SER A 6 1.93 4.13 1.31
C SER A 6 0.71 3.88 0.42
N SER A 7 0.92 3.71 -0.86
CA SER A 7 -0.12 3.41 -1.85
C SER A 7 0.56 2.92 -3.13
N VAL A 8 -0.15 2.12 -3.91
CA VAL A 8 0.31 1.79 -5.27
C VAL A 8 0.49 3.04 -6.12
N VAL A 9 -0.21 4.13 -5.84
CA VAL A 9 -0.01 5.41 -6.53
C VAL A 9 1.40 5.93 -6.30
N GLY A 10 2.00 5.69 -5.13
CA GLY A 10 3.41 5.99 -4.86
C GLY A 10 4.38 5.12 -5.64
N LEU A 11 3.96 3.92 -6.04
CA LEU A 11 4.77 3.00 -6.86
C LEU A 11 4.65 3.28 -8.35
N MET A 12 3.45 3.61 -8.83
CA MET A 12 3.12 3.68 -10.25
C MET A 12 2.91 5.10 -10.78
N GLY A 13 2.54 6.01 -9.90
CA GLY A 13 1.95 7.29 -10.31
C GLY A 13 0.50 7.13 -10.76
N ASN A 14 -0.19 8.24 -10.88
CA ASN A 14 -1.54 8.29 -11.43
C ASN A 14 -1.86 9.71 -11.93
N ILE A 15 -2.62 9.79 -13.01
CA ILE A 15 -3.03 11.07 -13.59
C ILE A 15 -3.83 11.86 -12.54
N GLY A 16 -3.48 13.13 -12.36
CA GLY A 16 -4.18 14.03 -11.43
C GLY A 16 -3.79 13.86 -9.96
N GLN A 17 -2.83 12.99 -9.64
CA GLN A 17 -2.42 12.71 -8.27
C GLN A 17 -0.93 12.93 -8.04
N ALA A 18 -0.33 13.96 -8.66
CA ALA A 18 1.11 14.20 -8.52
C ALA A 18 1.52 14.43 -7.06
N ASN A 19 0.77 15.26 -6.32
CA ASN A 19 1.07 15.54 -4.92
C ASN A 19 0.88 14.30 -4.04
N TYR A 20 -0.22 13.57 -4.26
CA TYR A 20 -0.50 12.34 -3.53
C TYR A 20 0.57 11.28 -3.81
N ALA A 21 0.92 11.10 -5.09
CA ALA A 21 1.97 10.16 -5.50
C ALA A 21 3.32 10.52 -4.86
N ALA A 22 3.68 11.81 -4.85
CA ALA A 22 4.92 12.27 -4.24
C ALA A 22 4.96 11.97 -2.74
N SER A 23 3.86 12.24 -2.02
CA SER A 23 3.80 11.96 -0.58
C SER A 23 3.88 10.47 -0.27
N LYS A 24 3.22 9.64 -1.06
CA LYS A 24 3.21 8.18 -0.86
C LYS A 24 4.53 7.53 -1.29
N ALA A 25 5.16 8.01 -2.35
CA ALA A 25 6.51 7.61 -2.74
C ALA A 25 7.56 8.07 -1.71
N GLY A 26 7.37 9.24 -1.14
CA GLY A 26 8.21 9.75 -0.05
C GLY A 26 8.20 8.85 1.18
N LEU A 27 7.05 8.27 1.52
CA LEU A 27 6.95 7.29 2.60
C LEU A 27 7.78 6.03 2.33
N ILE A 28 7.93 5.64 1.09
CA ILE A 28 8.76 4.49 0.71
C ILE A 28 10.23 4.78 0.99
N GLY A 29 10.72 5.91 0.51
CA GLY A 29 12.10 6.34 0.79
C GLY A 29 12.36 6.54 2.27
N PHE A 30 11.42 7.18 2.96
CA PHE A 30 11.46 7.38 4.40
C PHE A 30 11.56 6.03 5.15
N THR A 31 10.71 5.07 4.79
CA THR A 31 10.71 3.74 5.39
C THR A 31 12.08 3.07 5.29
N LYS A 32 12.68 3.09 4.11
CA LYS A 32 13.96 2.44 3.86
C LYS A 32 15.10 3.13 4.62
N SER A 33 15.11 4.44 4.66
CA SER A 33 16.13 5.21 5.37
C SER A 33 16.04 4.99 6.89
N VAL A 34 14.85 5.09 7.45
CA VAL A 34 14.65 4.90 8.88
C VAL A 34 14.93 3.46 9.27
N ALA A 35 14.53 2.48 8.45
CA ALA A 35 14.84 1.08 8.71
C ALA A 35 16.34 0.84 8.89
N ARG A 36 17.17 1.48 8.05
CA ARG A 36 18.62 1.39 8.16
C ARG A 36 19.15 2.01 9.43
N GLU A 37 18.57 3.15 9.83
CA GLU A 37 19.03 3.89 11.03
C GLU A 37 18.72 3.15 12.33
N VAL A 38 17.61 2.42 12.41
CA VAL A 38 17.12 1.83 13.68
C VAL A 38 17.20 0.32 13.73
N ALA A 39 17.73 -0.33 12.69
CA ALA A 39 17.83 -1.79 12.65
C ALA A 39 18.68 -2.35 13.81
N ASN A 40 19.75 -1.66 14.17
CA ASN A 40 20.62 -2.08 15.26
C ASN A 40 19.98 -1.92 16.65
N ARG A 41 18.84 -1.25 16.71
CA ARG A 41 18.03 -1.11 17.94
C ARG A 41 16.88 -2.10 17.98
N ASN A 42 16.85 -3.04 17.04
CA ASN A 42 15.79 -4.04 16.92
C ASN A 42 14.41 -3.41 16.62
N ILE A 43 14.40 -2.27 15.97
CA ILE A 43 13.18 -1.61 15.52
C ILE A 43 13.05 -1.87 14.03
N ARG A 44 11.93 -2.48 13.63
CA ARG A 44 11.65 -2.79 12.23
C ARG A 44 10.68 -1.76 11.65
N VAL A 45 10.97 -1.35 10.42
CA VAL A 45 10.18 -0.33 9.71
C VAL A 45 9.87 -0.85 8.32
N ASN A 46 8.60 -1.04 8.03
CA ASN A 46 8.12 -1.52 6.73
C ASN A 46 6.98 -0.62 6.23
N ALA A 47 6.66 -0.73 4.97
CA ALA A 47 5.54 -0.01 4.38
C ALA A 47 4.61 -0.98 3.66
N ILE A 48 3.34 -0.64 3.65
CA ILE A 48 2.31 -1.31 2.87
C ILE A 48 1.85 -0.35 1.78
N ALA A 49 1.71 -0.86 0.56
CA ALA A 49 1.18 -0.11 -0.57
C ALA A 49 -0.13 -0.74 -1.02
N PRO A 50 -1.28 -0.32 -0.44
CA PRO A 50 -2.57 -0.83 -0.86
C PRO A 50 -2.94 -0.33 -2.26
N GLY A 51 -3.66 -1.17 -2.99
CA GLY A 51 -4.29 -0.79 -4.25
C GLY A 51 -5.68 -0.22 -4.03
N MET A 52 -6.64 -0.70 -4.83
CA MET A 52 -8.03 -0.28 -4.74
C MET A 52 -8.75 -1.10 -3.68
N ILE A 53 -9.00 -0.48 -2.53
CA ILE A 53 -9.63 -1.14 -1.38
C ILE A 53 -11.08 -0.66 -1.29
N GLU A 54 -11.99 -1.59 -1.11
CA GLU A 54 -13.42 -1.29 -0.96
C GLU A 54 -13.66 -0.47 0.30
N SER A 55 -14.46 0.58 0.16
CA SER A 55 -14.78 1.52 1.24
C SER A 55 -16.14 2.14 0.98
N ASP A 56 -16.63 2.95 1.93
CA ASP A 56 -17.85 3.71 1.76
C ASP A 56 -17.77 4.64 0.54
N MET A 57 -16.58 5.16 0.23
CA MET A 57 -16.38 6.03 -0.94
C MET A 57 -16.53 5.25 -2.25
N THR A 58 -16.03 4.01 -2.32
CA THR A 58 -16.19 3.19 -3.53
C THR A 58 -17.62 2.69 -3.68
N ALA A 59 -18.33 2.47 -2.59
CA ALA A 59 -19.71 1.97 -2.60
C ALA A 59 -20.68 2.93 -3.29
N VAL A 60 -20.39 4.25 -3.27
CA VAL A 60 -21.26 5.27 -3.89
C VAL A 60 -20.91 5.55 -5.35
N LEU A 61 -19.86 4.94 -5.90
CA LEU A 61 -19.49 5.10 -7.29
C LEU A 61 -20.50 4.40 -8.20
N SER A 62 -20.67 4.92 -9.43
CA SER A 62 -21.52 4.26 -10.43
C SER A 62 -20.91 2.91 -10.84
N ASP A 63 -21.75 2.01 -11.34
CA ASP A 63 -21.30 0.73 -11.85
C ASP A 63 -20.27 0.88 -12.97
N LYS A 64 -20.48 1.89 -13.84
CA LYS A 64 -19.56 2.18 -14.93
C LYS A 64 -18.16 2.53 -14.41
N VAL A 65 -18.08 3.35 -13.37
CA VAL A 65 -16.79 3.73 -12.77
C VAL A 65 -16.16 2.54 -12.08
N LYS A 66 -16.94 1.75 -11.31
CA LYS A 66 -16.45 0.54 -10.66
C LYS A 66 -15.91 -0.46 -11.67
N ASP A 67 -16.63 -0.70 -12.76
CA ASP A 67 -16.22 -1.63 -13.81
C ASP A 67 -14.90 -1.18 -14.46
N ALA A 68 -14.74 0.13 -14.70
CA ALA A 68 -13.50 0.68 -15.24
C ALA A 68 -12.32 0.47 -14.28
N MET A 69 -12.55 0.64 -12.99
CA MET A 69 -11.51 0.40 -11.97
C MET A 69 -11.15 -1.09 -11.91
N LEU A 70 -12.15 -1.97 -11.86
CA LEU A 70 -11.95 -3.42 -11.81
C LEU A 70 -11.21 -3.93 -13.05
N ALA A 71 -11.46 -3.32 -14.22
CA ALA A 71 -10.79 -3.71 -15.46
C ALA A 71 -9.27 -3.51 -15.39
N GLN A 72 -8.78 -2.59 -14.56
CA GLN A 72 -7.35 -2.33 -14.39
C GLN A 72 -6.68 -3.32 -13.43
N ILE A 73 -7.46 -4.01 -12.60
CA ILE A 73 -6.92 -4.93 -11.57
C ILE A 73 -6.84 -6.33 -12.18
N PRO A 74 -5.65 -6.95 -12.24
CA PRO A 74 -5.53 -8.31 -12.77
C PRO A 74 -6.45 -9.33 -12.10
N MET A 75 -6.62 -9.27 -10.77
CA MET A 75 -7.51 -10.17 -10.05
C MET A 75 -9.00 -9.82 -10.19
N LYS A 76 -9.33 -8.67 -10.81
CA LYS A 76 -10.70 -8.24 -11.11
C LYS A 76 -11.62 -8.12 -9.90
N GLU A 77 -11.05 -7.77 -8.76
CA GLU A 77 -11.81 -7.49 -7.54
C GLU A 77 -11.13 -6.42 -6.71
N PHE A 78 -11.91 -5.70 -5.92
CA PHE A 78 -11.37 -4.78 -4.92
C PHE A 78 -10.81 -5.56 -3.74
N GLY A 79 -9.75 -5.04 -3.13
CA GLY A 79 -9.28 -5.55 -1.85
C GLY A 79 -10.23 -5.15 -0.71
N GLN A 80 -10.10 -5.83 0.40
CA GLN A 80 -10.89 -5.56 1.60
C GLN A 80 -9.98 -4.98 2.69
N ALA A 81 -10.55 -4.12 3.52
CA ALA A 81 -9.80 -3.51 4.63
C ALA A 81 -9.18 -4.57 5.54
N GLU A 82 -9.89 -5.68 5.75
CA GLU A 82 -9.42 -6.80 6.57
C GLU A 82 -8.14 -7.42 6.02
N GLN A 83 -7.98 -7.45 4.70
CA GLN A 83 -6.78 -8.00 4.07
C GLN A 83 -5.56 -7.11 4.34
N VAL A 84 -5.75 -5.80 4.31
CA VAL A 84 -4.69 -4.85 4.67
C VAL A 84 -4.36 -4.97 6.17
N ALA A 85 -5.37 -5.13 7.01
CA ALA A 85 -5.18 -5.33 8.44
C ALA A 85 -4.40 -6.62 8.74
N ASP A 86 -4.73 -7.72 8.06
CA ASP A 86 -4.02 -9.00 8.22
C ASP A 86 -2.54 -8.87 7.84
N LEU A 87 -2.24 -8.19 6.75
CA LEU A 87 -0.87 -7.92 6.34
C LEU A 87 -0.14 -7.06 7.38
N THR A 88 -0.82 -6.05 7.92
CA THR A 88 -0.26 -5.19 8.95
C THR A 88 0.14 -5.99 10.19
N VAL A 89 -0.73 -6.87 10.66
CA VAL A 89 -0.45 -7.75 11.80
C VAL A 89 0.71 -8.69 11.51
N PHE A 90 0.74 -9.27 10.30
CA PHE A 90 1.85 -10.14 9.91
C PHE A 90 3.18 -9.41 9.94
N LEU A 91 3.26 -8.21 9.34
CA LEU A 91 4.49 -7.43 9.32
C LEU A 91 4.92 -6.99 10.72
N ALA A 92 3.96 -6.67 11.58
CA ALA A 92 4.23 -6.30 12.95
C ALA A 92 4.87 -7.44 13.76
N GLY A 93 4.52 -8.68 13.43
CA GLY A 93 5.00 -9.87 14.15
C GLY A 93 6.19 -10.58 13.53
N GLN A 94 6.60 -10.22 12.31
CA GLN A 94 7.67 -10.92 11.60
C GLN A 94 9.03 -10.30 11.92
N ASP A 95 9.87 -11.02 12.64
CA ASP A 95 11.09 -10.48 13.24
C ASP A 95 12.24 -10.22 12.25
N TYR A 96 12.16 -10.76 11.04
CA TYR A 96 13.26 -10.63 10.08
C TYR A 96 12.91 -9.79 8.85
N LEU A 97 11.82 -9.02 8.90
CA LEU A 97 11.41 -8.10 7.84
C LEU A 97 11.60 -6.66 8.29
N THR A 98 12.45 -5.94 7.58
CA THR A 98 12.59 -4.49 7.74
C THR A 98 12.99 -3.85 6.41
N GLY A 99 12.60 -2.60 6.22
CA GLY A 99 12.91 -1.86 5.00
C GLY A 99 12.16 -2.31 3.76
N GLN A 100 11.10 -3.08 3.92
CA GLN A 100 10.34 -3.64 2.80
C GLN A 100 9.09 -2.81 2.50
N VAL A 101 8.70 -2.84 1.24
CA VAL A 101 7.43 -2.28 0.77
C VAL A 101 6.64 -3.43 0.17
N VAL A 102 5.48 -3.71 0.73
CA VAL A 102 4.63 -4.81 0.26
C VAL A 102 3.38 -4.22 -0.37
N ALA A 103 3.22 -4.46 -1.67
CA ALA A 103 1.99 -4.10 -2.39
C ALA A 103 0.91 -5.14 -2.09
N ILE A 104 -0.30 -4.65 -1.83
CA ILE A 104 -1.49 -5.49 -1.68
C ILE A 104 -2.59 -4.91 -2.57
N ASP A 105 -2.62 -5.36 -3.81
CA ASP A 105 -3.30 -4.62 -4.88
C ASP A 105 -3.95 -5.49 -5.95
N GLY A 106 -4.01 -6.79 -5.76
CA GLY A 106 -4.58 -7.69 -6.76
C GLY A 106 -3.78 -7.74 -8.07
N GLY A 107 -2.53 -7.33 -8.04
CA GLY A 107 -1.64 -7.30 -9.19
C GLY A 107 -1.59 -5.97 -9.93
N LEU A 108 -2.28 -4.94 -9.43
CA LEU A 108 -2.39 -3.65 -10.14
C LEU A 108 -1.03 -3.04 -10.48
N SER A 109 -0.06 -3.12 -9.58
CA SER A 109 1.25 -2.49 -9.75
C SER A 109 2.31 -3.40 -10.38
N MET A 110 1.94 -4.60 -10.76
CA MET A 110 2.91 -5.53 -11.32
C MET A 110 3.32 -5.21 -12.76
#